data_6f85ffe02ad0d5d2d3dd30938fedf618
#
_entry.id   6f85ffe02ad0d5d2d3dd30938fedf618
#
_cell.length_a   1.000
_cell.length_b   1.000
_cell.length_c   1.000
_cell.angle_alpha   90.00
_cell.angle_beta   90.00
_cell.angle_gamma   90.00
#
_symmetry.space_group_name_H-M   'P 1'
#
loop_
_entity.id
_entity.type
_entity.pdbx_description
1 polymer ?
#
loop_
_entity_poly.entity_id
_entity_poly.type
_entity_poly.pdbx_seq_one_letter_code
_entity_poly.pdbx_strand_id
1 'polypeptide(L)'
;MSLEIVILAAGQGTRMRSALPKVLHPIAGNSMLGHVIHSARQLDPQRIHVVIGHGADAVRERLAGDDLNFVLQDKQLGTGHAVAQAVPFIAADTVLVLYGDVPLIEVDTLKRLLKHVAPQQLGLLTVELEDPTGYGRIVRNADGQVTAIVEQKDASEAQRAITECNTGILALPAGRLDDWMSRLSNNNAQGEYYLTDVIAMAVADGLVVATEQPLDAMEVQGANDRRQLAELERHYQLRAARRLMAQGVTLRDPARFDVRGEVSAGRDVIIDINVILEGKVVIEDDVVIGPNCVIKDSTLRKGVVIKANSHLDGAVMGEGSDAGPFARLRPGSVLEARAHVGNFVELKNAHLGEGAKAGHLTYLGDAEIGARTNIGAGTITCNYDGANKWKTVLGEDVFIGSNNSLVAPVDISSGATTAAGSTITQNVDNRQLAVGRARQKNIDGWKRPEKIKKP
;
A
#
# COMPACT_ATOMS: atom_id res chain seq x y z
N MET A 1 14.83 -21.52 -21.03
CA MET A 1 16.00 -20.68 -20.68
C MET A 1 15.83 -20.31 -19.23
N SER A 2 16.85 -20.52 -18.44
CA SER A 2 16.87 -20.09 -17.03
C SER A 2 17.01 -18.56 -16.97
N LEU A 3 16.35 -17.93 -15.97
CA LEU A 3 16.32 -16.48 -15.80
C LEU A 3 16.88 -16.10 -14.43
N GLU A 4 17.77 -15.14 -14.40
CA GLU A 4 18.11 -14.37 -13.19
C GLU A 4 17.89 -12.88 -13.43
N ILE A 5 17.63 -12.14 -12.36
CA ILE A 5 17.31 -10.72 -12.46
C ILE A 5 18.34 -9.91 -11.65
N VAL A 6 18.85 -8.85 -12.23
CA VAL A 6 19.72 -7.87 -11.56
C VAL A 6 18.94 -6.57 -11.38
N ILE A 7 18.74 -6.12 -10.14
CA ILE A 7 18.04 -4.87 -9.82
C ILE A 7 19.07 -3.85 -9.33
N LEU A 8 19.23 -2.73 -10.05
CA LEU A 8 20.14 -1.66 -9.69
C LEU A 8 19.51 -0.71 -8.65
N ALA A 9 20.04 -0.72 -7.43
CA ALA A 9 19.52 0.03 -6.29
C ALA A 9 20.60 0.76 -5.48
N ALA A 10 21.81 0.96 -6.04
CA ALA A 10 22.98 1.52 -5.33
C ALA A 10 23.07 3.06 -5.35
N GLY A 11 22.18 3.76 -6.06
CA GLY A 11 22.24 5.20 -6.27
C GLY A 11 22.05 6.03 -5.00
N GLN A 12 22.77 7.16 -4.87
CA GLN A 12 22.74 8.02 -3.68
C GLN A 12 21.41 8.79 -3.49
N GLY A 13 20.70 9.12 -4.57
CA GLY A 13 19.40 9.79 -4.49
C GLY A 13 19.40 11.18 -3.83
N THR A 14 20.45 11.96 -3.97
CA THR A 14 20.66 13.25 -3.28
C THR A 14 19.53 14.26 -3.49
N ARG A 15 18.87 14.24 -4.67
CA ARG A 15 17.71 15.10 -5.00
C ARG A 15 16.46 14.80 -4.17
N MET A 16 16.37 13.64 -3.51
CA MET A 16 15.27 13.31 -2.60
C MET A 16 15.33 14.09 -1.30
N ARG A 17 16.48 14.65 -0.93
CA ARG A 17 16.72 15.40 0.32
C ARG A 17 16.20 14.64 1.55
N SER A 18 16.59 13.39 1.70
CA SER A 18 16.09 12.47 2.71
C SER A 18 17.21 11.61 3.29
N ALA A 19 17.10 11.27 4.57
CA ALA A 19 17.95 10.25 5.19
C ALA A 19 17.56 8.82 4.73
N LEU A 20 16.33 8.65 4.25
CA LEU A 20 15.89 7.37 3.69
C LEU A 20 16.49 7.17 2.29
N PRO A 21 17.12 6.02 2.00
CA PRO A 21 17.57 5.69 0.65
C PRO A 21 16.47 5.86 -0.39
N LYS A 22 16.83 6.39 -1.57
CA LYS A 22 15.87 6.72 -2.64
C LYS A 22 14.89 5.59 -2.92
N VAL A 23 15.40 4.39 -3.10
CA VAL A 23 14.61 3.21 -3.48
C VAL A 23 13.67 2.69 -2.38
N LEU A 24 13.82 3.18 -1.15
CA LEU A 24 12.94 2.84 -0.01
C LEU A 24 11.78 3.82 0.17
N HIS A 25 11.69 4.90 -0.61
CA HIS A 25 10.52 5.78 -0.55
C HIS A 25 9.27 5.05 -0.98
N PRO A 26 8.17 5.22 -0.23
CA PRO A 26 6.94 4.49 -0.49
C PRO A 26 6.16 5.03 -1.69
N ILE A 27 5.51 4.12 -2.40
CA ILE A 27 4.40 4.32 -3.33
C ILE A 27 3.30 3.35 -2.89
N ALA A 28 2.10 3.81 -2.68
CA ALA A 28 0.96 2.98 -2.28
C ALA A 28 1.25 2.06 -1.07
N GLY A 29 2.04 2.56 -0.11
CA GLY A 29 2.37 1.82 1.13
C GLY A 29 3.54 0.84 1.02
N ASN A 30 4.08 0.56 -0.17
CA ASN A 30 5.27 -0.27 -0.37
C ASN A 30 6.44 0.57 -0.93
N SER A 31 7.69 0.17 -0.65
CA SER A 31 8.86 0.87 -1.21
C SER A 31 8.94 0.73 -2.74
N MET A 32 9.54 1.70 -3.43
CA MET A 32 9.78 1.60 -4.88
C MET A 32 10.49 0.30 -5.23
N LEU A 33 11.58 -0.04 -4.54
CA LEU A 33 12.30 -1.29 -4.74
C LEU A 33 11.43 -2.52 -4.43
N GLY A 34 10.55 -2.43 -3.43
CA GLY A 34 9.60 -3.50 -3.10
C GLY A 34 8.63 -3.80 -4.24
N HIS A 35 8.17 -2.76 -4.96
CA HIS A 35 7.34 -2.94 -6.17
C HIS A 35 8.12 -3.64 -7.29
N VAL A 36 9.37 -3.21 -7.54
CA VAL A 36 10.22 -3.84 -8.57
C VAL A 36 10.50 -5.31 -8.24
N ILE A 37 10.82 -5.62 -6.99
CA ILE A 37 11.03 -7.01 -6.53
C ILE A 37 9.74 -7.82 -6.70
N HIS A 38 8.58 -7.25 -6.37
CA HIS A 38 7.29 -7.90 -6.54
C HIS A 38 7.01 -8.26 -8.01
N SER A 39 7.26 -7.33 -8.94
CA SER A 39 7.13 -7.60 -10.38
C SER A 39 8.17 -8.62 -10.86
N ALA A 40 9.41 -8.55 -10.37
CA ALA A 40 10.47 -9.50 -10.69
C ALA A 40 10.11 -10.94 -10.28
N ARG A 41 9.58 -11.13 -9.07
CA ARG A 41 9.13 -12.46 -8.57
C ARG A 41 8.07 -13.13 -9.44
N GLN A 42 7.20 -12.35 -10.08
CA GLN A 42 6.16 -12.88 -10.98
C GLN A 42 6.70 -13.43 -12.31
N LEU A 43 7.97 -13.25 -12.60
CA LEU A 43 8.67 -13.85 -13.73
C LEU A 43 9.30 -15.21 -13.40
N ASP A 44 9.16 -15.68 -12.16
CA ASP A 44 9.70 -16.95 -11.64
C ASP A 44 11.21 -17.11 -11.91
N PRO A 45 12.07 -16.14 -11.52
CA PRO A 45 13.50 -16.22 -11.73
C PRO A 45 14.15 -17.21 -10.76
N GLN A 46 15.27 -17.81 -11.16
CA GLN A 46 16.08 -18.67 -10.26
C GLN A 46 16.63 -17.86 -9.07
N ARG A 47 17.01 -16.61 -9.30
CA ARG A 47 17.50 -15.68 -8.27
C ARG A 47 17.32 -14.23 -8.68
N ILE A 48 17.16 -13.36 -7.68
CA ILE A 48 17.16 -11.91 -7.85
C ILE A 48 18.39 -11.33 -7.14
N HIS A 49 19.27 -10.70 -7.90
CA HIS A 49 20.44 -9.99 -7.40
C HIS A 49 20.10 -8.51 -7.24
N VAL A 50 20.09 -8.01 -6.01
CA VAL A 50 19.84 -6.59 -5.73
C VAL A 50 21.17 -5.90 -5.47
N VAL A 51 21.61 -5.07 -6.42
CA VAL A 51 22.85 -4.30 -6.28
C VAL A 51 22.59 -3.07 -5.43
N ILE A 52 23.15 -3.06 -4.23
CA ILE A 52 22.97 -2.03 -3.20
C ILE A 52 24.27 -1.26 -2.97
N GLY A 53 24.16 -0.06 -2.47
CA GLY A 53 25.31 0.81 -2.18
C GLY A 53 24.98 1.78 -1.04
N HIS A 54 24.62 3.01 -1.35
CA HIS A 54 24.23 3.97 -0.31
C HIS A 54 23.01 3.48 0.48
N GLY A 55 23.15 3.38 1.80
CA GLY A 55 22.09 2.88 2.70
C GLY A 55 21.82 1.38 2.61
N ALA A 56 22.86 0.59 2.24
CA ALA A 56 22.76 -0.86 2.04
C ALA A 56 22.11 -1.62 3.20
N ASP A 57 22.46 -1.25 4.44
CA ASP A 57 21.92 -1.94 5.64
C ASP A 57 20.41 -1.72 5.79
N ALA A 58 19.93 -0.50 5.58
CA ALA A 58 18.51 -0.19 5.61
C ALA A 58 17.71 -0.93 4.52
N VAL A 59 18.34 -1.13 3.34
CA VAL A 59 17.72 -1.90 2.25
C VAL A 59 17.63 -3.37 2.62
N ARG A 60 18.72 -3.97 3.14
CA ARG A 60 18.73 -5.37 3.59
C ARG A 60 17.71 -5.65 4.69
N GLU A 61 17.67 -4.78 5.71
CA GLU A 61 16.74 -4.93 6.83
C GLU A 61 15.27 -4.90 6.39
N ARG A 62 14.95 -4.02 5.44
CA ARG A 62 13.56 -3.79 5.03
C ARG A 62 13.04 -4.77 3.99
N LEU A 63 13.92 -5.40 3.21
CA LEU A 63 13.55 -6.21 2.04
C LEU A 63 14.15 -7.63 2.08
N ALA A 64 14.31 -8.19 3.27
CA ALA A 64 14.82 -9.55 3.44
C ALA A 64 13.95 -10.59 2.70
N GLY A 65 14.63 -11.61 2.15
CA GLY A 65 13.98 -12.75 1.47
C GLY A 65 15.03 -13.75 1.01
N ASP A 66 14.76 -15.04 1.12
CA ASP A 66 15.70 -16.13 0.77
C ASP A 66 15.98 -16.20 -0.75
N ASP A 67 15.12 -15.62 -1.56
CA ASP A 67 15.23 -15.49 -3.00
C ASP A 67 16.10 -14.33 -3.45
N LEU A 68 16.48 -13.42 -2.52
CA LEU A 68 17.26 -12.23 -2.79
C LEU A 68 18.76 -12.45 -2.48
N ASN A 69 19.60 -12.06 -3.42
CA ASN A 69 21.06 -11.94 -3.22
C ASN A 69 21.44 -10.46 -3.25
N PHE A 70 21.84 -9.91 -2.10
CA PHE A 70 22.29 -8.52 -2.00
C PHE A 70 23.76 -8.39 -2.34
N VAL A 71 24.05 -7.73 -3.45
CA VAL A 71 25.41 -7.50 -3.97
C VAL A 71 25.83 -6.07 -3.65
N LEU A 72 26.97 -5.88 -3.00
CA LEU A 72 27.44 -4.55 -2.63
C LEU A 72 28.22 -3.89 -3.78
N GLN A 73 27.78 -2.70 -4.19
CA GLN A 73 28.58 -1.77 -4.99
C GLN A 73 29.23 -0.73 -4.06
N ASP A 74 30.45 -0.96 -3.63
CA ASP A 74 31.14 -0.09 -2.66
C ASP A 74 31.36 1.33 -3.21
N LYS A 75 31.77 1.44 -4.48
CA LYS A 75 31.95 2.72 -5.17
C LYS A 75 30.95 2.83 -6.32
N GLN A 76 30.18 3.91 -6.34
CA GLN A 76 29.18 4.18 -7.39
C GLN A 76 29.88 4.73 -8.64
N LEU A 77 30.46 3.83 -9.45
CA LEU A 77 31.20 4.17 -10.67
C LEU A 77 30.38 4.02 -11.95
N GLY A 78 29.05 3.98 -11.84
CA GLY A 78 28.12 3.88 -12.96
C GLY A 78 27.31 2.59 -12.98
N THR A 79 26.36 2.51 -13.92
CA THR A 79 25.40 1.40 -14.04
C THR A 79 26.06 0.11 -14.55
N GLY A 80 27.02 0.20 -15.47
CA GLY A 80 27.79 -0.94 -15.93
C GLY A 80 28.65 -1.55 -14.81
N HIS A 81 29.29 -0.68 -13.99
CA HIS A 81 30.02 -1.14 -12.81
C HIS A 81 29.08 -1.83 -11.79
N ALA A 82 27.85 -1.37 -11.65
CA ALA A 82 26.86 -2.01 -10.76
C ALA A 82 26.51 -3.42 -11.24
N VAL A 83 26.22 -3.61 -12.53
CA VAL A 83 25.97 -4.94 -13.12
C VAL A 83 27.18 -5.84 -12.97
N ALA A 84 28.41 -5.33 -13.21
CA ALA A 84 29.64 -6.10 -13.07
C ALA A 84 29.81 -6.72 -11.67
N GLN A 85 29.29 -6.06 -10.60
CA GLN A 85 29.34 -6.64 -9.25
C GLN A 85 28.45 -7.90 -9.13
N ALA A 86 27.40 -8.01 -9.92
CA ALA A 86 26.49 -9.16 -9.88
C ALA A 86 26.97 -10.33 -10.76
N VAL A 87 27.74 -10.07 -11.81
CA VAL A 87 28.21 -11.08 -12.79
C VAL A 87 28.77 -12.35 -12.14
N PRO A 88 29.63 -12.31 -11.10
CA PRO A 88 30.19 -13.51 -10.49
C PRO A 88 29.15 -14.45 -9.83
N PHE A 89 27.94 -13.99 -9.63
CA PHE A 89 26.86 -14.75 -8.98
C PHE A 89 25.83 -15.28 -9.98
N ILE A 90 25.93 -14.89 -11.25
CA ILE A 90 24.96 -15.25 -12.30
C ILE A 90 25.32 -16.64 -12.86
N ALA A 91 24.31 -17.51 -12.87
CA ALA A 91 24.44 -18.86 -13.41
C ALA A 91 23.38 -19.19 -14.49
N ALA A 92 22.40 -18.32 -14.69
CA ALA A 92 21.32 -18.51 -15.67
C ALA A 92 21.75 -18.25 -17.11
N ASP A 93 20.92 -18.67 -18.08
CA ASP A 93 21.15 -18.40 -19.51
C ASP A 93 20.82 -16.95 -19.89
N THR A 94 19.86 -16.35 -19.16
CA THR A 94 19.32 -15.01 -19.44
C THR A 94 19.37 -14.16 -18.19
N VAL A 95 19.76 -12.90 -18.36
CA VAL A 95 19.72 -11.88 -17.31
C VAL A 95 18.81 -10.73 -17.72
N LEU A 96 17.89 -10.39 -16.83
CA LEU A 96 17.07 -9.18 -16.92
C LEU A 96 17.61 -8.12 -15.96
N VAL A 97 17.95 -6.96 -16.48
CA VAL A 97 18.41 -5.80 -15.67
C VAL A 97 17.24 -4.85 -15.45
N LEU A 98 16.94 -4.56 -14.19
CA LEU A 98 15.89 -3.64 -13.74
C LEU A 98 16.48 -2.52 -12.88
N TYR A 99 15.71 -1.45 -12.68
CA TYR A 99 16.06 -0.33 -11.83
C TYR A 99 15.16 -0.26 -10.62
N GLY A 100 15.70 -0.19 -9.42
CA GLY A 100 14.97 -0.19 -8.15
C GLY A 100 14.13 1.07 -7.89
N ASP A 101 14.26 2.08 -8.73
CA ASP A 101 13.47 3.33 -8.68
C ASP A 101 12.44 3.46 -9.82
N VAL A 102 12.19 2.36 -10.57
CA VAL A 102 11.17 2.26 -11.62
C VAL A 102 10.03 1.33 -11.14
N PRO A 103 9.21 1.78 -10.19
CA PRO A 103 8.30 0.91 -9.42
C PRO A 103 7.05 0.46 -10.18
N LEU A 104 6.73 1.08 -11.30
CA LEU A 104 5.47 0.85 -12.03
C LEU A 104 5.61 -0.12 -13.20
N ILE A 105 6.77 -0.75 -13.36
CA ILE A 105 7.02 -1.68 -14.45
C ILE A 105 6.05 -2.86 -14.42
N GLU A 106 5.39 -3.14 -15.54
CA GLU A 106 4.41 -4.21 -15.66
C GLU A 106 5.07 -5.53 -16.06
N VAL A 107 4.60 -6.59 -15.42
CA VAL A 107 5.09 -7.96 -15.66
C VAL A 107 4.91 -8.39 -17.13
N ASP A 108 3.80 -8.01 -17.75
CA ASP A 108 3.53 -8.37 -19.13
C ASP A 108 4.47 -7.68 -20.13
N THR A 109 4.88 -6.44 -19.85
CA THR A 109 5.92 -5.73 -20.61
C THR A 109 7.26 -6.46 -20.49
N LEU A 110 7.65 -6.89 -19.28
CA LEU A 110 8.87 -7.68 -19.06
C LEU A 110 8.81 -9.05 -19.76
N LYS A 111 7.66 -9.71 -19.73
CA LYS A 111 7.46 -10.98 -20.46
C LYS A 111 7.60 -10.82 -21.98
N ARG A 112 7.11 -9.70 -22.55
CA ARG A 112 7.30 -9.41 -23.99
C ARG A 112 8.77 -9.15 -24.29
N LEU A 113 9.45 -8.37 -23.45
CA LEU A 113 10.88 -8.09 -23.60
C LEU A 113 11.73 -9.39 -23.57
N LEU A 114 11.46 -10.29 -22.64
CA LEU A 114 12.17 -11.55 -22.48
C LEU A 114 12.05 -12.48 -23.71
N LYS A 115 10.97 -12.38 -24.49
CA LYS A 115 10.82 -13.15 -25.74
C LYS A 115 11.83 -12.78 -26.82
N HIS A 116 12.46 -11.62 -26.72
CA HIS A 116 13.49 -11.18 -27.65
C HIS A 116 14.88 -11.74 -27.34
N VAL A 117 15.07 -12.45 -26.21
CA VAL A 117 16.39 -12.98 -25.86
C VAL A 117 16.67 -14.30 -26.54
N ALA A 118 17.77 -14.37 -27.28
CA ALA A 118 18.31 -15.56 -27.92
C ALA A 118 19.84 -15.49 -27.91
N PRO A 119 20.58 -16.58 -28.24
CA PRO A 119 22.05 -16.57 -28.21
C PRO A 119 22.71 -15.46 -29.05
N GLN A 120 22.04 -14.97 -30.09
CA GLN A 120 22.49 -13.90 -30.97
C GLN A 120 21.58 -12.66 -30.95
N GLN A 121 20.75 -12.53 -29.91
CA GLN A 121 19.79 -11.45 -29.82
C GLN A 121 19.58 -11.05 -28.36
N LEU A 122 19.53 -9.75 -28.10
CA LEU A 122 19.14 -9.18 -26.82
C LEU A 122 17.88 -8.33 -26.93
N GLY A 123 17.19 -8.15 -25.81
CA GLY A 123 16.02 -7.28 -25.70
C GLY A 123 16.35 -5.95 -25.03
N LEU A 124 15.92 -4.85 -25.63
CA LEU A 124 16.05 -3.49 -25.11
C LEU A 124 14.66 -2.87 -24.93
N LEU A 125 14.32 -2.46 -23.74
CA LEU A 125 13.08 -1.72 -23.51
C LEU A 125 13.30 -0.25 -23.82
N THR A 126 12.57 0.29 -24.81
CA THR A 126 12.63 1.70 -25.23
C THR A 126 11.30 2.39 -24.94
N VAL A 127 11.29 3.72 -24.95
CA VAL A 127 10.08 4.50 -24.78
C VAL A 127 10.14 5.76 -25.64
N GLU A 128 9.00 6.13 -26.24
CA GLU A 128 8.84 7.43 -26.91
C GLU A 128 8.44 8.49 -25.91
N LEU A 129 9.20 9.59 -25.85
CA LEU A 129 8.91 10.72 -24.96
C LEU A 129 8.81 12.01 -25.74
N GLU A 130 7.79 12.85 -25.44
CA GLU A 130 7.65 14.21 -25.99
C GLU A 130 8.83 15.10 -25.55
N ASP A 131 9.25 14.99 -24.29
CA ASP A 131 10.46 15.62 -23.77
C ASP A 131 11.47 14.54 -23.34
N PRO A 132 12.44 14.22 -24.21
CA PRO A 132 13.45 13.20 -23.93
C PRO A 132 14.61 13.70 -23.07
N THR A 133 14.56 14.91 -22.53
CA THR A 133 15.64 15.52 -21.76
C THR A 133 16.07 14.65 -20.58
N GLY A 134 17.37 14.36 -20.51
CA GLY A 134 17.97 13.57 -19.42
C GLY A 134 18.04 12.07 -19.68
N TYR A 135 17.47 11.56 -20.77
CA TYR A 135 17.53 10.15 -21.15
C TYR A 135 18.62 9.88 -22.19
N GLY A 136 19.10 8.64 -22.28
CA GLY A 136 19.88 8.14 -23.39
C GLY A 136 19.00 8.00 -24.64
N ARG A 137 19.57 8.32 -25.81
CA ARG A 137 18.87 8.26 -27.11
C ARG A 137 19.18 6.96 -27.83
N ILE A 138 18.17 6.35 -28.44
CA ILE A 138 18.31 5.17 -29.26
C ILE A 138 18.75 5.60 -30.67
N VAL A 139 19.95 5.19 -31.04
CA VAL A 139 20.50 5.50 -32.39
C VAL A 139 20.25 4.31 -33.30
N ARG A 140 19.64 4.58 -34.47
CA ARG A 140 19.33 3.57 -35.47
C ARG A 140 20.07 3.85 -36.78
N ASN A 141 20.41 2.79 -37.53
CA ASN A 141 20.92 2.91 -38.88
C ASN A 141 19.81 3.17 -39.91
N ALA A 142 20.19 3.27 -41.20
CA ALA A 142 19.25 3.50 -42.29
C ALA A 142 18.18 2.38 -42.44
N ASP A 143 18.48 1.17 -41.99
CA ASP A 143 17.57 0.02 -42.04
C ASP A 143 16.67 -0.06 -40.79
N GLY A 144 16.74 0.94 -39.89
CA GLY A 144 15.97 1.00 -38.65
C GLY A 144 16.50 0.14 -37.51
N GLN A 145 17.66 -0.48 -37.66
CA GLN A 145 18.26 -1.32 -36.62
C GLN A 145 18.97 -0.45 -35.58
N VAL A 146 18.86 -0.82 -34.30
CA VAL A 146 19.57 -0.17 -33.21
C VAL A 146 21.08 -0.39 -33.35
N THR A 147 21.85 0.69 -33.27
CA THR A 147 23.33 0.65 -33.39
C THR A 147 24.00 1.06 -32.09
N ALA A 148 23.42 1.95 -31.33
CA ALA A 148 23.98 2.44 -30.07
C ALA A 148 22.92 3.13 -29.22
N ILE A 149 23.26 3.34 -27.94
CA ILE A 149 22.60 4.31 -27.06
C ILE A 149 23.61 5.43 -26.79
N VAL A 150 23.16 6.69 -26.92
CA VAL A 150 24.00 7.84 -26.63
C VAL A 150 23.38 8.63 -25.48
N GLU A 151 24.11 8.77 -24.39
CA GLU A 151 23.66 9.48 -23.20
C GLU A 151 23.48 10.99 -23.48
N GLN A 152 22.52 11.63 -22.78
CA GLN A 152 22.16 13.04 -22.99
C GLN A 152 23.36 13.99 -23.00
N LYS A 153 24.36 13.76 -22.14
CA LYS A 153 25.54 14.63 -22.02
C LYS A 153 26.55 14.46 -23.15
N ASP A 154 26.58 13.29 -23.75
CA ASP A 154 27.49 12.92 -24.86
C ASP A 154 26.82 13.10 -26.24
N ALA A 155 25.48 13.35 -26.27
CA ALA A 155 24.68 13.45 -27.49
C ALA A 155 24.94 14.75 -28.25
N SER A 156 25.10 14.65 -29.59
CA SER A 156 25.07 15.79 -30.50
C SER A 156 23.68 16.43 -30.56
N GLU A 157 23.57 17.62 -31.15
CA GLU A 157 22.30 18.32 -31.31
C GLU A 157 21.26 17.48 -32.09
N ALA A 158 21.70 16.84 -33.19
CA ALA A 158 20.86 15.95 -33.98
C ALA A 158 20.39 14.73 -33.18
N GLN A 159 21.27 14.14 -32.36
CA GLN A 159 20.89 13.02 -31.50
C GLN A 159 19.95 13.41 -30.36
N ARG A 160 20.09 14.63 -29.82
CA ARG A 160 19.17 15.14 -28.79
C ARG A 160 17.73 15.31 -29.28
N ALA A 161 17.52 15.46 -30.58
CA ALA A 161 16.21 15.57 -31.20
C ALA A 161 15.49 14.21 -31.34
N ILE A 162 16.18 13.09 -31.10
CA ILE A 162 15.56 11.76 -31.11
C ILE A 162 14.65 11.62 -29.90
N THR A 163 13.40 11.21 -30.13
CA THR A 163 12.35 11.01 -29.10
C THR A 163 12.35 9.61 -28.51
N GLU A 164 12.90 8.62 -29.23
CA GLU A 164 13.06 7.27 -28.71
C GLU A 164 14.19 7.19 -27.68
N CYS A 165 13.82 6.88 -26.45
CA CYS A 165 14.67 6.92 -25.28
C CYS A 165 14.98 5.52 -24.72
N ASN A 166 16.16 5.39 -24.13
CA ASN A 166 16.54 4.23 -23.34
C ASN A 166 15.87 4.26 -21.97
N THR A 167 15.24 3.17 -21.55
CA THR A 167 14.69 3.01 -20.22
C THR A 167 15.70 2.46 -19.21
N GLY A 168 16.82 1.93 -19.70
CA GLY A 168 17.81 1.19 -18.92
C GLY A 168 17.48 -0.30 -18.73
N ILE A 169 16.24 -0.72 -18.98
CA ILE A 169 15.80 -2.10 -18.80
C ILE A 169 16.25 -2.95 -20.00
N LEU A 170 17.04 -3.99 -19.71
CA LEU A 170 17.70 -4.84 -20.69
C LEU A 170 17.49 -6.32 -20.37
N ALA A 171 17.25 -7.12 -21.38
CA ALA A 171 17.25 -8.57 -21.28
C ALA A 171 18.40 -9.14 -22.15
N LEU A 172 19.36 -9.80 -21.53
CA LEU A 172 20.67 -10.10 -22.10
C LEU A 172 20.98 -11.61 -22.03
N PRO A 173 21.66 -12.17 -23.03
CA PRO A 173 22.26 -13.50 -22.91
C PRO A 173 23.41 -13.45 -21.87
N ALA A 174 23.28 -14.19 -20.77
CA ALA A 174 24.20 -14.13 -19.64
C ALA A 174 25.66 -14.49 -20.01
N GLY A 175 25.85 -15.42 -20.93
CA GLY A 175 27.19 -15.86 -21.36
C GLY A 175 28.08 -14.77 -22.03
N ARG A 176 27.49 -13.59 -22.31
CA ARG A 176 28.23 -12.44 -22.86
C ARG A 176 28.61 -11.39 -21.82
N LEU A 177 27.99 -11.45 -20.63
CA LEU A 177 28.12 -10.36 -19.64
C LEU A 177 29.55 -10.16 -19.14
N ASP A 178 30.25 -11.22 -18.84
CA ASP A 178 31.63 -11.11 -18.31
C ASP A 178 32.55 -10.41 -19.30
N ASP A 179 32.52 -10.80 -20.59
CA ASP A 179 33.27 -10.16 -21.66
C ASP A 179 32.87 -8.70 -21.84
N TRP A 180 31.58 -8.38 -21.93
CA TRP A 180 31.12 -7.00 -22.09
C TRP A 180 31.48 -6.12 -20.89
N MET A 181 31.32 -6.60 -19.65
CA MET A 181 31.71 -5.84 -18.46
C MET A 181 33.22 -5.56 -18.40
N SER A 182 34.05 -6.49 -18.87
CA SER A 182 35.49 -6.30 -18.92
C SER A 182 35.94 -5.26 -19.95
N ARG A 183 35.14 -5.04 -21.01
CA ARG A 183 35.43 -4.07 -22.09
C ARG A 183 34.86 -2.67 -21.82
N LEU A 184 34.05 -2.47 -20.77
CA LEU A 184 33.50 -1.17 -20.44
C LEU A 184 34.61 -0.16 -20.11
N SER A 185 34.46 1.07 -20.56
CA SER A 185 35.33 2.19 -20.24
C SER A 185 34.57 3.32 -19.56
N ASN A 186 35.29 4.18 -18.85
CA ASN A 186 34.73 5.39 -18.26
C ASN A 186 35.15 6.67 -18.99
N ASN A 187 35.59 6.54 -20.25
CA ASN A 187 35.99 7.67 -21.08
C ASN A 187 34.79 8.37 -21.72
N ASN A 188 33.98 9.04 -20.88
CA ASN A 188 32.75 9.76 -21.25
C ASN A 188 32.60 11.01 -20.40
N ALA A 189 31.55 11.82 -20.66
CA ALA A 189 31.33 13.10 -20.01
C ALA A 189 31.08 13.01 -18.48
N GLN A 190 30.76 11.83 -17.94
CA GLN A 190 30.53 11.62 -16.52
C GLN A 190 31.65 10.88 -15.82
N GLY A 191 32.60 10.28 -16.57
CA GLY A 191 33.65 9.43 -16.01
C GLY A 191 33.12 8.13 -15.40
N GLU A 192 31.97 7.63 -15.85
CA GLU A 192 31.28 6.46 -15.33
C GLU A 192 31.28 5.29 -16.32
N TYR A 193 31.20 4.07 -15.84
CA TYR A 193 31.00 2.88 -16.66
C TYR A 193 29.54 2.74 -17.03
N TYR A 194 29.18 3.10 -18.25
CA TYR A 194 27.82 3.07 -18.74
C TYR A 194 27.40 1.65 -19.16
N LEU A 195 26.29 1.16 -18.60
CA LEU A 195 25.71 -0.11 -19.05
C LEU A 195 25.23 0.00 -20.51
N THR A 196 24.84 1.18 -20.95
CA THR A 196 24.37 1.46 -22.31
C THR A 196 25.40 1.21 -23.40
N ASP A 197 26.71 1.22 -23.07
CA ASP A 197 27.76 0.87 -24.00
C ASP A 197 27.74 -0.60 -24.47
N VAL A 198 27.09 -1.48 -23.67
CA VAL A 198 26.87 -2.88 -24.03
C VAL A 198 26.12 -3.02 -25.35
N ILE A 199 25.22 -2.07 -25.68
CA ILE A 199 24.44 -2.10 -26.91
C ILE A 199 25.35 -1.97 -28.14
N ALA A 200 26.26 -1.01 -28.13
CA ALA A 200 27.23 -0.85 -29.21
C ALA A 200 28.20 -2.07 -29.33
N MET A 201 28.60 -2.64 -28.18
CA MET A 201 29.43 -3.85 -28.14
C MET A 201 28.69 -5.05 -28.72
N ALA A 202 27.44 -5.26 -28.35
CA ALA A 202 26.60 -6.34 -28.85
C ALA A 202 26.43 -6.25 -30.39
N VAL A 203 26.19 -5.05 -30.93
CA VAL A 203 26.08 -4.80 -32.36
C VAL A 203 27.44 -5.11 -33.04
N ALA A 204 28.54 -4.66 -32.47
CA ALA A 204 29.90 -4.97 -32.99
C ALA A 204 30.22 -6.47 -32.98
N ASP A 205 29.71 -7.21 -31.98
CA ASP A 205 29.85 -8.66 -31.87
C ASP A 205 28.84 -9.43 -32.76
N GLY A 206 28.01 -8.71 -33.56
CA GLY A 206 27.06 -9.28 -34.52
C GLY A 206 25.74 -9.71 -33.96
N LEU A 207 25.38 -9.27 -32.73
CA LEU A 207 24.10 -9.54 -32.16
C LEU A 207 23.02 -8.56 -32.69
N VAL A 208 21.79 -9.03 -32.75
CA VAL A 208 20.60 -8.19 -33.03
C VAL A 208 20.09 -7.58 -31.72
N VAL A 209 19.83 -6.28 -31.75
CA VAL A 209 19.16 -5.58 -30.65
C VAL A 209 17.68 -5.42 -31.01
N ALA A 210 16.84 -6.25 -30.39
CA ALA A 210 15.39 -6.17 -30.56
C ALA A 210 14.81 -5.21 -29.50
N THR A 211 13.93 -4.32 -29.94
CA THR A 211 13.31 -3.35 -29.05
C THR A 211 11.86 -3.76 -28.70
N GLU A 212 11.48 -3.48 -27.48
CA GLU A 212 10.09 -3.58 -26.98
C GLU A 212 9.71 -2.23 -26.37
N GLN A 213 8.41 -1.90 -26.37
CA GLN A 213 7.91 -0.69 -25.75
C GLN A 213 6.82 -1.02 -24.71
N PRO A 214 6.75 -0.27 -23.58
CA PRO A 214 5.63 -0.39 -22.65
C PRO A 214 4.34 0.09 -23.31
N LEU A 215 3.20 -0.39 -22.80
CA LEU A 215 1.90 0.12 -23.21
C LEU A 215 1.61 1.53 -22.66
N ASP A 216 2.25 1.88 -21.56
CA ASP A 216 2.14 3.18 -20.90
C ASP A 216 3.55 3.65 -20.53
N ALA A 217 3.96 4.82 -21.01
CA ALA A 217 5.27 5.40 -20.74
C ALA A 217 5.57 5.56 -19.24
N MET A 218 4.54 5.67 -18.40
CA MET A 218 4.69 5.76 -16.95
C MET A 218 5.21 4.47 -16.30
N GLU A 219 5.12 3.32 -17.00
CA GLU A 219 5.68 2.06 -16.50
C GLU A 219 7.19 2.13 -16.27
N VAL A 220 7.88 2.91 -17.10
CA VAL A 220 9.34 3.00 -17.13
C VAL A 220 9.89 4.29 -16.51
N GLN A 221 9.03 5.10 -15.91
CA GLN A 221 9.46 6.32 -15.23
C GLN A 221 10.03 6.02 -13.84
N GLY A 222 11.18 6.61 -13.55
CA GLY A 222 11.81 6.57 -12.24
C GLY A 222 11.58 7.85 -11.43
N ALA A 223 11.57 7.75 -10.10
CA ALA A 223 11.51 8.91 -9.23
C ALA A 223 12.90 9.36 -8.79
N ASN A 224 13.33 10.55 -9.15
CA ASN A 224 14.58 11.15 -8.70
C ASN A 224 14.39 12.26 -7.65
N ASP A 225 13.18 12.79 -7.54
CA ASP A 225 12.80 13.83 -6.59
C ASP A 225 11.36 13.60 -6.06
N ARG A 226 10.92 14.46 -5.13
CA ARG A 226 9.61 14.34 -4.49
C ARG A 226 8.43 14.61 -5.44
N ARG A 227 8.63 15.43 -6.46
CA ARG A 227 7.60 15.72 -7.47
C ARG A 227 7.35 14.48 -8.34
N GLN A 228 8.41 13.88 -8.87
CA GLN A 228 8.31 12.64 -9.64
C GLN A 228 7.72 11.49 -8.80
N LEU A 229 8.10 11.39 -7.51
CA LEU A 229 7.50 10.41 -6.59
C LEU A 229 5.98 10.61 -6.46
N ALA A 230 5.50 11.85 -6.33
CA ALA A 230 4.08 12.14 -6.24
C ALA A 230 3.32 11.86 -7.55
N GLU A 231 3.96 12.08 -8.69
CA GLU A 231 3.41 11.74 -10.02
C GLU A 231 3.24 10.22 -10.16
N LEU A 232 4.25 9.44 -9.79
CA LEU A 232 4.17 7.97 -9.78
C LEU A 232 3.11 7.45 -8.79
N GLU A 233 3.00 8.05 -7.60
CA GLU A 233 1.93 7.73 -6.64
C GLU A 233 0.55 7.91 -7.28
N ARG A 234 0.26 9.09 -7.88
CA ARG A 234 -1.03 9.34 -8.54
C ARG A 234 -1.30 8.39 -9.69
N HIS A 235 -0.29 8.08 -10.48
CA HIS A 235 -0.44 7.11 -11.58
C HIS A 235 -0.77 5.71 -11.07
N TYR A 236 -0.06 5.23 -10.03
CA TYR A 236 -0.35 3.96 -9.37
C TYR A 236 -1.81 3.90 -8.89
N GLN A 237 -2.27 4.97 -8.20
CA GLN A 237 -3.62 5.02 -7.64
C GLN A 237 -4.69 5.00 -8.74
N LEU A 238 -4.50 5.74 -9.83
CA LEU A 238 -5.41 5.69 -10.97
C LEU A 238 -5.44 4.31 -11.63
N ARG A 239 -4.31 3.62 -11.69
CA ARG A 239 -4.21 2.26 -12.23
C ARG A 239 -4.93 1.26 -11.31
N ALA A 240 -4.77 1.37 -9.99
CA ALA A 240 -5.50 0.58 -9.01
C ALA A 240 -7.02 0.82 -9.11
N ALA A 241 -7.44 2.07 -9.22
CA ALA A 241 -8.83 2.46 -9.41
C ALA A 241 -9.43 1.84 -10.68
N ARG A 242 -8.73 1.95 -11.82
CA ARG A 242 -9.17 1.34 -13.11
C ARG A 242 -9.32 -0.18 -13.00
N ARG A 243 -8.42 -0.85 -12.28
CA ARG A 243 -8.47 -2.30 -12.07
C ARG A 243 -9.72 -2.69 -11.27
N LEU A 244 -10.03 -1.98 -10.19
CA LEU A 244 -11.23 -2.22 -9.39
C LEU A 244 -12.51 -1.95 -10.19
N MET A 245 -12.56 -0.87 -10.97
CA MET A 245 -13.71 -0.57 -11.85
C MET A 245 -13.92 -1.67 -12.92
N ALA A 246 -12.85 -2.21 -13.47
CA ALA A 246 -12.93 -3.34 -14.41
C ALA A 246 -13.46 -4.64 -13.76
N GLN A 247 -13.35 -4.76 -12.42
CA GLN A 247 -13.91 -5.86 -11.64
C GLN A 247 -15.36 -5.63 -11.20
N GLY A 248 -15.97 -4.48 -11.52
CA GLY A 248 -17.35 -4.16 -11.18
C GLY A 248 -17.54 -3.23 -9.99
N VAL A 249 -16.47 -2.59 -9.50
CA VAL A 249 -16.56 -1.58 -8.44
C VAL A 249 -16.95 -0.22 -9.04
N THR A 250 -17.89 0.46 -8.44
CA THR A 250 -18.25 1.86 -8.77
C THR A 250 -17.46 2.82 -7.88
N LEU A 251 -16.50 3.55 -8.47
CA LEU A 251 -15.82 4.66 -7.81
C LEU A 251 -16.48 5.99 -8.20
N ARG A 252 -16.91 6.80 -7.24
CA ARG A 252 -17.51 8.13 -7.51
C ARG A 252 -16.53 9.10 -8.15
N ASP A 253 -15.26 9.05 -7.73
CA ASP A 253 -14.17 9.81 -8.31
C ASP A 253 -12.85 9.04 -8.18
N PRO A 254 -12.37 8.42 -9.27
CA PRO A 254 -11.11 7.65 -9.25
C PRO A 254 -9.87 8.46 -8.84
N ALA A 255 -9.90 9.80 -9.01
CA ALA A 255 -8.77 10.66 -8.63
C ALA A 255 -8.68 10.92 -7.13
N ARG A 256 -9.77 10.66 -6.40
CA ARG A 256 -9.88 10.85 -4.95
C ARG A 256 -10.07 9.52 -4.21
N PHE A 257 -9.33 8.51 -4.61
CA PHE A 257 -9.34 7.18 -4.04
C PHE A 257 -7.91 6.67 -3.93
N ASP A 258 -7.51 6.13 -2.79
CA ASP A 258 -6.18 5.60 -2.55
C ASP A 258 -6.21 4.16 -2.03
N VAL A 259 -5.34 3.33 -2.60
CA VAL A 259 -5.01 1.99 -2.11
C VAL A 259 -3.57 1.98 -1.60
N ARG A 260 -3.34 1.52 -0.38
CA ARG A 260 -2.02 1.40 0.25
C ARG A 260 -1.80 -0.02 0.77
N GLY A 261 -1.75 -0.98 -0.14
CA GLY A 261 -1.65 -2.40 0.17
C GLY A 261 -2.43 -3.27 -0.81
N GLU A 262 -3.03 -4.34 -0.30
CA GLU A 262 -3.76 -5.33 -1.09
C GLU A 262 -5.27 -5.18 -0.89
N VAL A 263 -6.01 -5.01 -1.98
CA VAL A 263 -7.46 -4.90 -1.96
C VAL A 263 -8.07 -5.93 -2.89
N SER A 264 -9.01 -6.71 -2.37
CA SER A 264 -9.93 -7.53 -3.17
C SER A 264 -11.35 -7.00 -2.99
N ALA A 265 -12.09 -6.87 -4.09
CA ALA A 265 -13.47 -6.40 -4.08
C ALA A 265 -14.36 -7.33 -4.87
N GLY A 266 -15.59 -7.54 -4.36
CA GLY A 266 -16.68 -8.21 -5.04
C GLY A 266 -17.38 -7.32 -6.07
N ARG A 267 -18.56 -7.73 -6.52
CA ARG A 267 -19.39 -7.01 -7.49
C ARG A 267 -20.30 -6.00 -6.80
N ASP A 268 -20.71 -4.99 -7.56
CA ASP A 268 -21.67 -3.97 -7.13
C ASP A 268 -21.26 -3.20 -5.86
N VAL A 269 -19.94 -3.14 -5.62
CA VAL A 269 -19.34 -2.34 -4.55
C VAL A 269 -19.36 -0.87 -4.97
N ILE A 270 -19.79 0.01 -4.08
CA ILE A 270 -19.80 1.47 -4.30
C ILE A 270 -18.85 2.13 -3.31
N ILE A 271 -17.87 2.89 -3.82
CA ILE A 271 -16.91 3.64 -3.00
C ILE A 271 -16.99 5.12 -3.35
N ASP A 272 -17.19 5.95 -2.34
CA ASP A 272 -17.29 7.39 -2.45
C ASP A 272 -15.89 8.06 -2.45
N ILE A 273 -15.85 9.37 -2.49
CA ILE A 273 -14.62 10.18 -2.57
C ILE A 273 -13.78 10.13 -1.28
N ASN A 274 -12.47 10.33 -1.43
CA ASN A 274 -11.51 10.44 -0.33
C ASN A 274 -11.46 9.17 0.56
N VAL A 275 -11.74 8.00 0.00
CA VAL A 275 -11.60 6.73 0.71
C VAL A 275 -10.17 6.24 0.57
N ILE A 276 -9.59 5.81 1.68
CA ILE A 276 -8.26 5.19 1.74
C ILE A 276 -8.43 3.75 2.21
N LEU A 277 -7.95 2.79 1.41
CA LEU A 277 -7.87 1.38 1.77
C LEU A 277 -6.41 1.02 2.05
N GLU A 278 -6.09 0.57 3.26
CA GLU A 278 -4.72 0.33 3.72
C GLU A 278 -4.50 -1.10 4.21
N GLY A 279 -3.32 -1.65 3.99
CA GLY A 279 -2.98 -3.02 4.37
C GLY A 279 -3.77 -4.05 3.54
N LYS A 280 -4.30 -5.08 4.18
CA LYS A 280 -5.12 -6.12 3.53
C LYS A 280 -6.60 -5.86 3.75
N VAL A 281 -7.31 -5.41 2.72
CA VAL A 281 -8.74 -5.12 2.77
C VAL A 281 -9.51 -6.07 1.85
N VAL A 282 -10.48 -6.77 2.44
CA VAL A 282 -11.37 -7.69 1.71
C VAL A 282 -12.78 -7.11 1.73
N ILE A 283 -13.36 -6.90 0.54
CA ILE A 283 -14.68 -6.32 0.35
C ILE A 283 -15.52 -7.31 -0.44
N GLU A 284 -16.62 -7.77 0.12
CA GLU A 284 -17.55 -8.67 -0.58
C GLU A 284 -18.57 -7.89 -1.42
N ASP A 285 -19.52 -8.58 -2.05
CA ASP A 285 -20.53 -8.00 -2.94
C ASP A 285 -21.44 -6.98 -2.21
N ASP A 286 -22.00 -6.03 -2.93
CA ASP A 286 -23.03 -5.09 -2.50
C ASP A 286 -22.59 -4.13 -1.35
N VAL A 287 -21.29 -4.00 -1.09
CA VAL A 287 -20.77 -3.12 -0.02
C VAL A 287 -20.81 -1.65 -0.46
N VAL A 288 -21.22 -0.78 0.45
CA VAL A 288 -21.24 0.68 0.24
C VAL A 288 -20.32 1.38 1.23
N ILE A 289 -19.33 2.13 0.71
CA ILE A 289 -18.39 2.91 1.51
C ILE A 289 -18.58 4.40 1.22
N GLY A 290 -19.03 5.13 2.23
CA GLY A 290 -19.24 6.59 2.18
C GLY A 290 -17.93 7.39 2.15
N PRO A 291 -18.03 8.72 1.95
CA PRO A 291 -16.87 9.57 1.77
C PRO A 291 -16.01 9.71 3.03
N ASN A 292 -14.71 9.99 2.81
CA ASN A 292 -13.72 10.26 3.85
C ASN A 292 -13.52 9.10 4.84
N CYS A 293 -13.70 7.87 4.40
CA CYS A 293 -13.46 6.68 5.23
C CYS A 293 -12.02 6.19 5.07
N VAL A 294 -11.45 5.73 6.18
CA VAL A 294 -10.15 5.01 6.19
C VAL A 294 -10.41 3.59 6.69
N ILE A 295 -10.06 2.61 5.88
CA ILE A 295 -10.29 1.20 6.16
C ILE A 295 -8.96 0.47 6.03
N LYS A 296 -8.51 -0.09 7.16
CA LYS A 296 -7.23 -0.77 7.27
C LYS A 296 -7.40 -2.19 7.74
N ASP A 297 -6.70 -3.16 7.13
CA ASP A 297 -6.60 -4.56 7.56
C ASP A 297 -7.95 -5.19 7.95
N SER A 298 -9.00 -4.90 7.17
CA SER A 298 -10.39 -5.19 7.55
C SER A 298 -11.12 -6.03 6.52
N THR A 299 -12.14 -6.75 6.98
CA THR A 299 -13.02 -7.56 6.14
C THR A 299 -14.46 -7.01 6.21
N LEU A 300 -15.01 -6.66 5.06
CA LEU A 300 -16.38 -6.19 4.89
C LEU A 300 -17.18 -7.26 4.16
N ARG A 301 -18.10 -7.91 4.85
CA ARG A 301 -18.95 -8.95 4.28
C ARG A 301 -20.05 -8.33 3.41
N LYS A 302 -20.79 -9.19 2.72
CA LYS A 302 -21.84 -8.80 1.78
C LYS A 302 -22.82 -7.76 2.37
N GLY A 303 -23.10 -6.71 1.59
CA GLY A 303 -24.10 -5.69 1.92
C GLY A 303 -23.75 -4.79 3.11
N VAL A 304 -22.50 -4.77 3.55
CA VAL A 304 -22.02 -3.87 4.60
C VAL A 304 -22.10 -2.41 4.14
N VAL A 305 -22.52 -1.51 5.05
CA VAL A 305 -22.57 -0.07 4.79
C VAL A 305 -21.68 0.68 5.77
N ILE A 306 -20.64 1.35 5.24
CA ILE A 306 -19.80 2.27 6.00
C ILE A 306 -20.22 3.70 5.67
N LYS A 307 -20.70 4.44 6.67
CA LYS A 307 -21.13 5.83 6.51
C LYS A 307 -19.94 6.78 6.66
N ALA A 308 -20.12 8.00 6.16
CA ALA A 308 -19.07 9.02 6.05
C ALA A 308 -18.21 9.20 7.30
N ASN A 309 -16.91 9.52 7.09
CA ASN A 309 -15.94 9.86 8.14
C ASN A 309 -15.71 8.73 9.17
N SER A 310 -15.88 7.49 8.80
CA SER A 310 -15.64 6.35 9.69
C SER A 310 -14.23 5.78 9.49
N HIS A 311 -13.65 5.25 10.57
CA HIS A 311 -12.32 4.68 10.57
C HIS A 311 -12.36 3.25 11.11
N LEU A 312 -11.94 2.30 10.28
CA LEU A 312 -11.84 0.88 10.60
C LEU A 312 -10.38 0.44 10.56
N ASP A 313 -9.93 -0.27 11.58
CA ASP A 313 -8.60 -0.86 11.68
C ASP A 313 -8.70 -2.26 12.26
N GLY A 314 -8.34 -3.30 11.52
CA GLY A 314 -8.38 -4.69 11.96
C GLY A 314 -9.78 -5.16 12.36
N ALA A 315 -10.82 -4.69 11.64
CA ALA A 315 -12.21 -4.98 11.95
C ALA A 315 -12.83 -6.01 10.99
N VAL A 316 -13.77 -6.78 11.51
CA VAL A 316 -14.62 -7.68 10.70
C VAL A 316 -16.06 -7.20 10.81
N MET A 317 -16.70 -6.93 9.67
CA MET A 317 -18.10 -6.55 9.59
C MET A 317 -18.91 -7.63 8.89
N GLY A 318 -19.87 -8.19 9.61
CA GLY A 318 -20.78 -9.24 9.15
C GLY A 318 -21.81 -8.75 8.15
N GLU A 319 -22.48 -9.69 7.50
CA GLU A 319 -23.43 -9.43 6.42
C GLU A 319 -24.52 -8.41 6.82
N GLY A 320 -24.69 -7.37 6.00
CA GLY A 320 -25.70 -6.33 6.20
C GLY A 320 -25.52 -5.49 7.47
N SER A 321 -24.37 -5.57 8.13
CA SER A 321 -24.05 -4.67 9.25
C SER A 321 -23.70 -3.27 8.77
N ASP A 322 -23.81 -2.27 9.63
CA ASP A 322 -23.46 -0.91 9.27
C ASP A 322 -22.70 -0.15 10.39
N ALA A 323 -21.83 0.76 9.95
CA ALA A 323 -21.04 1.60 10.86
C ALA A 323 -21.05 3.07 10.44
N GLY A 324 -21.16 3.97 11.41
CA GLY A 324 -21.04 5.41 11.23
C GLY A 324 -22.38 6.18 11.16
N PRO A 325 -22.32 7.49 10.78
CA PRO A 325 -21.08 8.22 10.46
C PRO A 325 -20.19 8.45 11.68
N PHE A 326 -18.90 8.78 11.46
CA PHE A 326 -17.93 9.03 12.55
C PHE A 326 -17.79 7.85 13.52
N ALA A 327 -17.91 6.62 13.06
CA ALA A 327 -17.62 5.43 13.85
C ALA A 327 -16.12 5.11 13.83
N ARG A 328 -15.60 4.57 14.94
CA ARG A 328 -14.23 4.08 15.03
C ARG A 328 -14.19 2.63 15.48
N LEU A 329 -13.83 1.74 14.57
CA LEU A 329 -13.61 0.33 14.88
C LEU A 329 -12.11 0.07 14.95
N ARG A 330 -11.64 -0.30 16.15
CA ARG A 330 -10.23 -0.59 16.43
C ARG A 330 -9.97 -2.10 16.33
N PRO A 331 -8.69 -2.53 16.32
CA PRO A 331 -8.34 -3.94 16.22
C PRO A 331 -9.10 -4.85 17.19
N GLY A 332 -9.54 -6.00 16.66
CA GLY A 332 -10.34 -6.97 17.38
C GLY A 332 -11.86 -6.64 17.46
N SER A 333 -12.31 -5.64 16.70
CA SER A 333 -13.74 -5.34 16.59
C SER A 333 -14.41 -6.27 15.59
N VAL A 334 -15.49 -6.95 16.03
CA VAL A 334 -16.29 -7.84 15.20
C VAL A 334 -17.76 -7.44 15.33
N LEU A 335 -18.40 -7.18 14.20
CA LEU A 335 -19.84 -7.00 14.08
C LEU A 335 -20.41 -8.24 13.38
N GLU A 336 -21.35 -8.91 14.01
CA GLU A 336 -22.11 -9.98 13.36
C GLU A 336 -23.15 -9.42 12.38
N ALA A 337 -23.88 -10.31 11.72
CA ALA A 337 -24.88 -9.92 10.73
C ALA A 337 -25.88 -8.90 11.27
N ARG A 338 -26.16 -7.86 10.49
CA ARG A 338 -27.13 -6.79 10.80
C ARG A 338 -26.86 -6.02 12.10
N ALA A 339 -25.66 -6.14 12.69
CA ALA A 339 -25.28 -5.31 13.83
C ALA A 339 -25.07 -3.86 13.39
N HIS A 340 -25.40 -2.91 14.26
CA HIS A 340 -25.37 -1.48 13.98
C HIS A 340 -24.48 -0.72 14.97
N VAL A 341 -23.56 0.05 14.43
CA VAL A 341 -22.71 0.99 15.17
C VAL A 341 -22.94 2.39 14.62
N GLY A 342 -23.49 3.29 15.41
CA GLY A 342 -23.85 4.64 14.97
C GLY A 342 -22.75 5.68 15.17
N ASN A 343 -23.15 6.95 15.24
CA ASN A 343 -22.23 8.08 15.24
C ASN A 343 -21.48 8.24 16.57
N PHE A 344 -20.18 8.54 16.47
CA PHE A 344 -19.29 8.73 17.62
C PHE A 344 -19.25 7.52 18.56
N VAL A 345 -19.36 6.33 17.99
CA VAL A 345 -19.17 5.06 18.71
C VAL A 345 -17.77 4.54 18.43
N GLU A 346 -17.05 4.20 19.48
CA GLU A 346 -15.74 3.55 19.39
C GLU A 346 -15.81 2.12 19.94
N LEU A 347 -15.35 1.16 19.14
CA LEU A 347 -15.15 -0.23 19.53
C LEU A 347 -13.66 -0.56 19.60
N LYS A 348 -13.27 -1.37 20.58
CA LYS A 348 -11.92 -1.91 20.71
C LYS A 348 -11.98 -3.31 21.31
N ASN A 349 -11.48 -4.32 20.57
CA ASN A 349 -11.54 -5.70 21.04
C ASN A 349 -12.93 -6.04 21.58
N ALA A 350 -13.96 -5.78 20.74
CA ALA A 350 -15.35 -5.91 21.11
C ALA A 350 -16.12 -6.67 20.05
N HIS A 351 -16.98 -7.58 20.47
CA HIS A 351 -17.84 -8.39 19.62
C HIS A 351 -19.29 -7.99 19.81
N LEU A 352 -19.96 -7.59 18.74
CA LEU A 352 -21.37 -7.29 18.70
C LEU A 352 -22.12 -8.42 17.98
N GLY A 353 -22.98 -9.11 18.68
CA GLY A 353 -23.80 -10.19 18.16
C GLY A 353 -24.82 -9.72 17.13
N GLU A 354 -25.45 -10.67 16.47
CA GLU A 354 -26.42 -10.44 15.39
C GLU A 354 -27.51 -9.43 15.78
N GLY A 355 -27.65 -8.37 14.99
CA GLY A 355 -28.65 -7.35 15.21
C GLY A 355 -28.47 -6.49 16.48
N ALA A 356 -27.35 -6.60 17.17
CA ALA A 356 -27.03 -5.73 18.31
C ALA A 356 -26.79 -4.29 17.83
N LYS A 357 -27.12 -3.31 18.68
CA LYS A 357 -27.11 -1.89 18.33
C LYS A 357 -26.41 -1.02 19.37
N ALA A 358 -25.48 -0.19 18.92
CA ALA A 358 -24.85 0.88 19.68
C ALA A 358 -24.94 2.18 18.86
N GLY A 359 -26.02 2.95 19.01
CA GLY A 359 -26.37 4.02 18.08
C GLY A 359 -25.60 5.33 18.24
N HIS A 360 -25.11 5.68 19.44
CA HIS A 360 -24.61 7.04 19.70
C HIS A 360 -23.60 7.11 20.85
N LEU A 361 -22.51 7.91 20.68
CA LEU A 361 -21.68 8.44 21.75
C LEU A 361 -21.22 7.38 22.78
N THR A 362 -20.73 6.24 22.33
CA THR A 362 -20.51 5.06 23.18
C THR A 362 -19.08 4.56 23.03
N TYR A 363 -18.46 4.10 24.12
CA TYR A 363 -17.22 3.34 24.09
C TYR A 363 -17.45 1.91 24.58
N LEU A 364 -17.14 0.94 23.73
CA LEU A 364 -17.19 -0.49 24.03
C LEU A 364 -15.80 -1.08 23.85
N GLY A 365 -15.11 -1.27 24.97
CA GLY A 365 -13.80 -1.90 25.01
C GLY A 365 -13.82 -3.21 25.77
N ASP A 366 -13.13 -4.24 25.26
CA ASP A 366 -13.04 -5.58 25.84
C ASP A 366 -14.43 -6.13 26.22
N ALA A 367 -15.37 -6.12 25.24
CA ALA A 367 -16.77 -6.42 25.47
C ALA A 367 -17.31 -7.52 24.55
N GLU A 368 -18.15 -8.40 25.13
CA GLU A 368 -18.97 -9.36 24.39
C GLU A 368 -20.43 -8.93 24.52
N ILE A 369 -21.08 -8.66 23.42
CA ILE A 369 -22.46 -8.15 23.38
C ILE A 369 -23.32 -9.13 22.59
N GLY A 370 -24.27 -9.75 23.27
CA GLY A 370 -25.16 -10.75 22.70
C GLY A 370 -26.12 -10.17 21.65
N ALA A 371 -26.72 -11.07 20.89
CA ALA A 371 -27.60 -10.73 19.79
C ALA A 371 -28.77 -9.85 20.23
N ARG A 372 -29.24 -8.94 19.38
CA ARG A 372 -30.41 -8.05 19.57
C ARG A 372 -30.31 -7.11 20.77
N THR A 373 -29.15 -7.05 21.42
CA THR A 373 -28.87 -6.16 22.56
C THR A 373 -28.81 -4.71 22.09
N ASN A 374 -29.45 -3.81 22.86
CA ASN A 374 -29.42 -2.38 22.60
C ASN A 374 -28.59 -1.63 23.64
N ILE A 375 -27.57 -0.94 23.17
CA ILE A 375 -26.70 -0.10 23.99
C ILE A 375 -27.19 1.35 23.92
N GLY A 376 -27.61 1.91 25.05
CA GLY A 376 -28.04 3.30 25.16
C GLY A 376 -26.90 4.30 24.96
N ALA A 377 -27.25 5.47 24.45
CA ALA A 377 -26.26 6.55 24.17
C ALA A 377 -25.48 6.93 25.43
N GLY A 378 -24.17 7.20 25.27
CA GLY A 378 -23.29 7.57 26.38
C GLY A 378 -22.85 6.41 27.28
N THR A 379 -23.08 5.16 26.85
CA THR A 379 -22.62 3.98 27.60
C THR A 379 -21.13 3.80 27.45
N ILE A 380 -20.45 3.48 28.57
CA ILE A 380 -19.01 3.23 28.62
C ILE A 380 -18.75 1.90 29.34
N THR A 381 -18.04 0.99 28.72
CA THR A 381 -17.41 -0.15 29.41
C THR A 381 -16.15 0.35 30.11
N CYS A 382 -16.16 0.35 31.46
CA CYS A 382 -15.01 0.72 32.26
C CYS A 382 -14.08 -0.50 32.41
N ASN A 383 -13.37 -0.81 31.32
CA ASN A 383 -12.60 -2.05 31.15
C ASN A 383 -11.18 -1.99 31.70
N TYR A 384 -10.72 -0.86 32.26
CA TYR A 384 -9.37 -0.67 32.76
C TYR A 384 -9.37 -0.14 34.19
N ASP A 385 -8.70 -0.84 35.10
CA ASP A 385 -8.63 -0.52 36.54
C ASP A 385 -7.39 0.30 36.95
N GLY A 386 -6.59 0.71 35.97
CA GLY A 386 -5.30 1.40 36.21
C GLY A 386 -4.09 0.48 36.01
N ALA A 387 -4.28 -0.83 35.99
CA ALA A 387 -3.22 -1.85 35.79
C ALA A 387 -3.66 -2.95 34.81
N ASN A 388 -4.87 -3.48 34.97
CA ASN A 388 -5.39 -4.62 34.21
C ASN A 388 -6.60 -4.23 33.38
N LYS A 389 -6.90 -5.04 32.38
CA LYS A 389 -8.12 -4.96 31.56
C LYS A 389 -9.05 -6.11 31.92
N TRP A 390 -10.34 -5.75 32.01
CA TRP A 390 -11.41 -6.64 32.39
C TRP A 390 -12.51 -6.65 31.34
N LYS A 391 -13.23 -7.74 31.24
CA LYS A 391 -14.26 -7.96 30.21
C LYS A 391 -15.64 -7.60 30.74
N THR A 392 -16.45 -6.98 29.87
CA THR A 392 -17.90 -6.82 30.05
C THR A 392 -18.61 -7.83 29.16
N VAL A 393 -19.55 -8.58 29.72
CA VAL A 393 -20.35 -9.57 28.98
C VAL A 393 -21.81 -9.20 29.08
N LEU A 394 -22.46 -9.04 27.95
CA LEU A 394 -23.93 -8.84 27.85
C LEU A 394 -24.54 -10.00 27.10
N GLY A 395 -25.58 -10.59 27.66
CA GLY A 395 -26.38 -11.62 27.02
C GLY A 395 -27.19 -11.10 25.84
N GLU A 396 -28.09 -11.94 25.32
CA GLU A 396 -28.98 -11.58 24.25
C GLU A 396 -30.20 -10.73 24.79
N ASP A 397 -30.74 -9.88 23.91
CA ASP A 397 -31.94 -9.07 24.22
C ASP A 397 -31.76 -8.17 25.45
N VAL A 398 -30.56 -7.77 25.80
CA VAL A 398 -30.26 -6.84 26.90
C VAL A 398 -30.56 -5.41 26.47
N PHE A 399 -31.16 -4.62 27.37
CA PHE A 399 -31.37 -3.18 27.17
C PHE A 399 -30.55 -2.37 28.16
N ILE A 400 -29.49 -1.70 27.65
CA ILE A 400 -28.70 -0.78 28.46
C ILE A 400 -29.27 0.64 28.30
N GLY A 401 -29.66 1.25 29.42
CA GLY A 401 -30.12 2.63 29.45
C GLY A 401 -29.02 3.63 29.07
N SER A 402 -29.41 4.84 28.68
CA SER A 402 -28.43 5.88 28.32
C SER A 402 -27.57 6.31 29.51
N ASN A 403 -26.31 6.75 29.23
CA ASN A 403 -25.31 7.21 30.21
C ASN A 403 -25.03 6.19 31.31
N ASN A 404 -24.81 4.93 30.91
CA ASN A 404 -24.39 3.88 31.83
C ASN A 404 -22.89 3.73 31.85
N SER A 405 -22.33 3.53 33.06
CA SER A 405 -20.95 3.07 33.26
C SER A 405 -20.99 1.61 33.68
N LEU A 406 -20.52 0.71 32.82
CA LEU A 406 -20.43 -0.72 33.11
C LEU A 406 -19.02 -1.02 33.64
N VAL A 407 -18.89 -1.21 34.95
CA VAL A 407 -17.58 -1.41 35.59
C VAL A 407 -17.19 -2.88 35.50
N ALA A 408 -16.26 -3.17 34.63
CA ALA A 408 -15.79 -4.54 34.41
C ALA A 408 -14.85 -5.02 35.53
N PRO A 409 -14.84 -6.34 35.88
CA PRO A 409 -15.64 -7.38 35.20
C PRO A 409 -17.11 -7.34 35.60
N VAL A 410 -18.01 -7.44 34.63
CA VAL A 410 -19.45 -7.48 34.86
C VAL A 410 -20.18 -8.30 33.82
N ASP A 411 -21.11 -9.15 34.28
CA ASP A 411 -21.97 -9.96 33.44
C ASP A 411 -23.43 -9.47 33.58
N ILE A 412 -24.08 -9.15 32.47
CA ILE A 412 -25.48 -8.76 32.40
C ILE A 412 -26.19 -9.80 31.56
N SER A 413 -27.03 -10.62 32.24
CA SER A 413 -27.65 -11.79 31.64
C SER A 413 -28.78 -11.40 30.65
N SER A 414 -29.12 -12.33 29.77
CA SER A 414 -30.10 -12.13 28.69
C SER A 414 -31.44 -11.55 29.19
N GLY A 415 -32.00 -10.61 28.43
CA GLY A 415 -33.27 -9.95 28.75
C GLY A 415 -33.23 -9.01 29.96
N ALA A 416 -32.08 -8.76 30.56
CA ALA A 416 -31.93 -7.79 31.62
C ALA A 416 -31.96 -6.35 31.11
N THR A 417 -32.29 -5.42 31.98
CA THR A 417 -32.36 -3.97 31.69
C THR A 417 -31.56 -3.20 32.72
N THR A 418 -30.82 -2.18 32.27
CA THR A 418 -30.23 -1.19 33.19
C THR A 418 -30.93 0.16 33.04
N ALA A 419 -31.18 0.84 34.15
CA ALA A 419 -31.80 2.16 34.13
C ALA A 419 -30.81 3.24 33.62
N ALA A 420 -31.31 4.26 32.92
CA ALA A 420 -30.46 5.36 32.45
C ALA A 420 -29.74 6.07 33.60
N GLY A 421 -28.48 6.50 33.38
CA GLY A 421 -27.64 7.19 34.36
C GLY A 421 -27.10 6.28 35.48
N SER A 422 -27.05 4.97 35.26
CA SER A 422 -26.57 4.01 36.25
C SER A 422 -25.09 3.69 36.13
N THR A 423 -24.43 3.48 37.26
CA THR A 423 -23.10 2.83 37.35
C THR A 423 -23.33 1.39 37.81
N ILE A 424 -23.07 0.44 36.93
CA ILE A 424 -23.31 -0.99 37.21
C ILE A 424 -21.96 -1.62 37.60
N THR A 425 -21.89 -2.12 38.84
CA THR A 425 -20.68 -2.67 39.45
C THR A 425 -20.83 -4.15 39.86
N GLN A 426 -21.99 -4.73 39.65
CA GLN A 426 -22.36 -6.10 40.01
C GLN A 426 -23.10 -6.74 38.85
N ASN A 427 -23.02 -8.06 38.77
CA ASN A 427 -23.77 -8.83 37.77
C ASN A 427 -25.26 -8.58 37.87
N VAL A 428 -25.94 -8.68 36.74
CA VAL A 428 -27.40 -8.50 36.65
C VAL A 428 -27.99 -9.77 36.08
N ASP A 429 -28.88 -10.40 36.84
CA ASP A 429 -29.48 -11.66 36.43
C ASP A 429 -30.58 -11.47 35.36
N ASN A 430 -31.00 -12.58 34.77
CA ASN A 430 -31.96 -12.61 33.68
C ASN A 430 -33.23 -11.86 34.04
N ARG A 431 -33.69 -10.98 33.15
CA ARG A 431 -34.92 -10.16 33.28
C ARG A 431 -34.99 -9.23 34.49
N GLN A 432 -33.88 -8.93 35.12
CA GLN A 432 -33.80 -7.92 36.16
C GLN A 432 -33.72 -6.50 35.60
N LEU A 433 -34.19 -5.54 36.36
CA LEU A 433 -33.92 -4.11 36.18
C LEU A 433 -32.88 -3.66 37.21
N ALA A 434 -31.66 -3.34 36.75
CA ALA A 434 -30.64 -2.76 37.61
C ALA A 434 -30.72 -1.22 37.63
N VAL A 435 -30.69 -0.64 38.81
CA VAL A 435 -30.73 0.82 39.03
C VAL A 435 -29.58 1.21 39.94
N GLY A 436 -28.51 1.74 39.39
CA GLY A 436 -27.28 2.14 40.08
C GLY A 436 -27.07 3.66 40.13
N ARG A 437 -28.05 4.42 40.59
CA ARG A 437 -28.00 5.89 40.67
C ARG A 437 -28.65 6.44 41.94
N ALA A 438 -28.25 7.64 42.38
CA ALA A 438 -28.87 8.34 43.51
C ALA A 438 -30.34 8.71 43.21
N ARG A 439 -31.18 8.74 44.24
CA ARG A 439 -32.53 9.25 44.12
C ARG A 439 -32.55 10.74 43.87
N GLN A 440 -33.30 11.21 42.90
CA GLN A 440 -33.42 12.63 42.58
C GLN A 440 -33.91 13.43 43.77
N LYS A 441 -33.28 14.58 44.04
CA LYS A 441 -33.71 15.59 44.99
C LYS A 441 -34.00 16.89 44.27
N ASN A 442 -35.19 17.47 44.46
CA ASN A 442 -35.49 18.83 44.04
C ASN A 442 -35.23 19.78 45.19
N ILE A 443 -34.54 20.91 44.95
CA ILE A 443 -34.21 21.92 45.95
C ILE A 443 -35.07 23.13 45.68
N ASP A 444 -36.04 23.37 46.58
CA ASP A 444 -36.94 24.53 46.49
C ASP A 444 -36.13 25.81 46.84
N GLY A 445 -36.51 26.91 46.18
CA GLY A 445 -35.88 28.21 46.43
C GLY A 445 -34.45 28.38 45.92
N TRP A 446 -33.93 27.37 45.12
CA TRP A 446 -32.57 27.52 44.52
C TRP A 446 -32.50 28.72 43.59
N LYS A 447 -31.51 29.59 43.81
CA LYS A 447 -31.26 30.77 42.96
C LYS A 447 -30.05 30.51 42.05
N ARG A 448 -30.27 30.73 40.75
CA ARG A 448 -29.18 30.64 39.76
C ARG A 448 -28.15 31.75 40.03
N PRO A 449 -26.83 31.43 40.03
CA PRO A 449 -25.82 32.45 40.13
C PRO A 449 -25.91 33.49 39.01
N GLU A 450 -25.81 34.76 39.35
CA GLU A 450 -25.80 35.89 38.39
C GLU A 450 -24.35 36.38 38.19
N LYS A 451 -24.11 36.96 36.98
CA LYS A 451 -22.81 37.57 36.69
C LYS A 451 -22.52 38.74 37.64
N ILE A 452 -21.48 38.66 38.42
CA ILE A 452 -20.97 39.80 39.17
C ILE A 452 -20.46 40.83 38.13
N LYS A 453 -21.11 42.00 38.05
CA LYS A 453 -20.55 43.13 37.29
C LYS A 453 -19.25 43.53 37.95
N LYS A 454 -18.15 43.29 37.28
CA LYS A 454 -16.86 43.87 37.74
C LYS A 454 -16.98 45.38 37.66
N PRO A 455 -16.47 46.11 38.64
CA PRO A 455 -16.49 47.57 38.66
C PRO A 455 -15.65 48.13 37.51
#